data_473a52b3582522c423c19eea93744d1a
#
_entry.id   473a52b3582522c423c19eea93744d1a
#
_cell.length_a   1.000
_cell.length_b   1.000
_cell.length_c   1.000
_cell.angle_alpha   90.00
_cell.angle_beta   90.00
_cell.angle_gamma   90.00
#
_symmetry.space_group_name_H-M   'P 1'
#
loop_
_entity.id
_entity.type
_entity.pdbx_description
1 polymer ?
#
loop_
_entity_poly.entity_id
_entity_poly.type
_entity_poly.pdbx_seq_one_letter_code
_entity_poly.pdbx_strand_id
1 'polypeptide(L)'
;MKRISILLALCLIFIFAGSAAAKTEFISIGTGGTGGIYYPYGGGVAEIWSKYVPGVKAVAEVTGASVENVKLAHKGETVIGEVMGDVADAGLNGTGKFKGKKHDILSMAIMYPNLLQIVTLKKSGITNIEQIKGRNISSGSPGSGTNFMAEAVFKALGIPLDSYNDSRLSFTESANALRDGTIELGVWSVGP
;
A
#
# COMPACT_ATOMS: atom_id res chain seq x y z
N MET A 1 -3.05 32.18 59.88
CA MET A 1 -3.21 32.72 58.55
C MET A 1 -2.08 32.23 57.58
N LYS A 2 -0.80 32.42 57.88
CA LYS A 2 0.33 31.99 57.01
C LYS A 2 0.35 30.49 56.63
N ARG A 3 -0.03 29.56 57.52
CA ARG A 3 -0.07 28.13 57.23
C ARG A 3 -1.18 27.72 56.26
N ILE A 4 -2.35 28.39 56.32
CA ILE A 4 -3.47 28.14 55.42
C ILE A 4 -3.15 28.67 54.02
N SER A 5 -2.46 29.82 53.90
CA SER A 5 -1.99 30.35 52.62
C SER A 5 -1.00 29.46 51.91
N ILE A 6 -0.11 28.81 52.65
CA ILE A 6 0.88 27.85 52.11
C ILE A 6 0.19 26.57 51.59
N LEU A 7 -0.79 26.04 52.34
CA LEU A 7 -1.59 24.89 51.88
C LEU A 7 -2.42 25.20 50.61
N LEU A 8 -3.02 26.38 50.53
CA LEU A 8 -3.74 26.79 49.35
C LEU A 8 -2.81 26.98 48.13
N ALA A 9 -1.61 27.52 48.33
CA ALA A 9 -0.63 27.67 47.25
C ALA A 9 -0.10 26.30 46.77
N LEU A 10 0.12 25.33 47.68
CA LEU A 10 0.49 23.97 47.31
C LEU A 10 -0.64 23.24 46.54
N CYS A 11 -1.91 23.40 46.92
CA CYS A 11 -3.04 22.84 46.20
C CYS A 11 -3.20 23.46 44.80
N LEU A 12 -2.95 24.75 44.63
CA LEU A 12 -2.99 25.41 43.32
C LEU A 12 -1.87 24.92 42.38
N ILE A 13 -0.67 24.64 42.90
CA ILE A 13 0.44 24.09 42.10
C ILE A 13 0.12 22.67 41.64
N PHE A 14 -0.54 21.86 42.46
CA PHE A 14 -0.98 20.50 42.07
C PHE A 14 -2.08 20.48 41.00
N ILE A 15 -2.94 21.49 40.96
CA ILE A 15 -4.03 21.60 39.95
C ILE A 15 -3.45 21.99 38.56
N PHE A 16 -2.37 22.76 38.53
CA PHE A 16 -1.68 23.14 37.28
C PHE A 16 -0.75 22.05 36.70
N ALA A 17 -0.32 21.10 37.51
CA ALA A 17 0.57 20.00 37.07
C ALA A 17 -0.14 18.90 36.28
N GLY A 18 -1.49 18.94 36.16
CA GLY A 18 -2.30 17.82 35.64
C GLY A 18 -2.73 17.90 34.17
N SER A 19 -2.40 18.94 33.42
CA SER A 19 -2.86 19.10 32.04
C SER A 19 -1.72 19.15 31.02
N ALA A 20 -0.83 18.19 31.05
CA ALA A 20 -0.09 17.85 29.84
C ALA A 20 -1.09 17.16 28.89
N ALA A 21 -1.81 17.94 28.10
CA ALA A 21 -2.61 17.40 27.02
C ALA A 21 -1.70 16.56 26.15
N ALA A 22 -1.85 15.24 26.18
CA ALA A 22 -1.08 14.34 25.35
C ALA A 22 -1.28 14.79 23.89
N LYS A 23 -0.20 15.21 23.23
CA LYS A 23 -0.24 15.63 21.83
C LYS A 23 -0.75 14.45 21.02
N THR A 24 -1.88 14.63 20.34
CA THR A 24 -2.40 13.61 19.44
C THR A 24 -1.43 13.45 18.27
N GLU A 25 -0.96 12.24 18.06
CA GLU A 25 -0.14 11.86 16.91
C GLU A 25 -1.02 11.34 15.80
N PHE A 26 -0.87 11.88 14.60
CA PHE A 26 -1.59 11.45 13.41
C PHE A 26 -0.73 10.50 12.61
N ILE A 27 -1.24 9.29 12.35
CA ILE A 27 -0.57 8.23 11.60
C ILE A 27 -1.31 8.01 10.29
N SER A 28 -0.64 8.23 9.17
CA SER A 28 -1.14 7.81 7.86
C SER A 28 -0.62 6.41 7.53
N ILE A 29 -1.51 5.58 6.98
CA ILE A 29 -1.23 4.23 6.49
C ILE A 29 -1.46 4.24 4.99
N GLY A 30 -0.38 4.27 4.20
CA GLY A 30 -0.45 4.17 2.75
C GLY A 30 -0.88 2.76 2.34
N THR A 31 -1.99 2.65 1.64
CA THR A 31 -2.61 1.38 1.27
C THR A 31 -2.48 1.10 -0.23
N GLY A 32 -3.56 1.09 -0.96
CA GLY A 32 -3.68 0.92 -2.40
C GLY A 32 -5.05 1.40 -2.87
N GLY A 33 -5.46 1.00 -4.06
CA GLY A 33 -6.80 1.30 -4.56
C GLY A 33 -7.89 0.63 -3.72
N THR A 34 -9.06 1.27 -3.63
CA THR A 34 -10.20 0.82 -2.81
C THR A 34 -10.77 -0.55 -3.21
N GLY A 35 -10.49 -1.02 -4.41
CA GLY A 35 -10.87 -2.36 -4.88
C GLY A 35 -9.90 -3.48 -4.49
N GLY A 36 -8.82 -3.18 -3.76
CA GLY A 36 -7.84 -4.14 -3.27
C GLY A 36 -7.96 -4.40 -1.77
N ILE A 37 -7.22 -5.41 -1.29
CA ILE A 37 -7.24 -5.85 0.12
C ILE A 37 -6.54 -4.83 1.03
N TYR A 38 -5.53 -4.13 0.56
CA TYR A 38 -4.78 -3.16 1.36
C TYR A 38 -5.68 -2.09 1.99
N TYR A 39 -6.58 -1.51 1.22
CA TYR A 39 -7.42 -0.43 1.73
C TYR A 39 -8.33 -0.83 2.91
N PRO A 40 -9.16 -1.89 2.84
CA PRO A 40 -9.94 -2.34 3.99
C PRO A 40 -9.08 -2.86 5.14
N TYR A 41 -7.92 -3.47 4.87
CA TYR A 41 -7.01 -3.94 5.90
C TYR A 41 -6.38 -2.77 6.66
N GLY A 42 -5.80 -1.80 5.95
CA GLY A 42 -5.25 -0.59 6.56
C GLY A 42 -6.32 0.23 7.28
N GLY A 43 -7.56 0.25 6.78
CA GLY A 43 -8.70 0.85 7.47
C GLY A 43 -8.98 0.19 8.82
N GLY A 44 -8.98 -1.14 8.87
CA GLY A 44 -9.14 -1.90 10.12
C GLY A 44 -8.00 -1.65 11.12
N VAL A 45 -6.76 -1.61 10.65
CA VAL A 45 -5.59 -1.26 11.48
C VAL A 45 -5.71 0.16 12.02
N ALA A 46 -6.08 1.11 11.16
CA ALA A 46 -6.27 2.52 11.56
C ALA A 46 -7.37 2.67 12.63
N GLU A 47 -8.48 1.95 12.51
CA GLU A 47 -9.55 1.92 13.50
C GLU A 47 -9.05 1.38 14.85
N ILE A 48 -8.38 0.23 14.84
CA ILE A 48 -7.84 -0.41 16.06
C ILE A 48 -6.87 0.54 16.76
N TRP A 49 -5.93 1.13 16.04
CA TRP A 49 -4.94 2.04 16.65
C TRP A 49 -5.59 3.31 17.19
N SER A 50 -6.50 3.91 16.44
CA SER A 50 -7.24 5.10 16.92
C SER A 50 -8.07 4.83 18.16
N LYS A 51 -8.55 3.58 18.32
CA LYS A 51 -9.39 3.17 19.46
C LYS A 51 -8.58 2.75 20.68
N TYR A 52 -7.49 2.02 20.49
CA TYR A 52 -6.80 1.34 21.58
C TYR A 52 -5.43 1.92 21.93
N VAL A 53 -4.83 2.77 21.08
CA VAL A 53 -3.55 3.42 21.37
C VAL A 53 -3.81 4.86 21.84
N PRO A 54 -3.59 5.17 23.13
CA PRO A 54 -3.83 6.51 23.65
C PRO A 54 -2.99 7.57 22.93
N GLY A 55 -3.64 8.66 22.53
CA GLY A 55 -2.95 9.76 21.85
C GLY A 55 -2.67 9.54 20.36
N VAL A 56 -3.13 8.44 19.77
CA VAL A 56 -2.99 8.16 18.33
C VAL A 56 -4.31 8.34 17.59
N LYS A 57 -4.22 8.92 16.39
CA LYS A 57 -5.27 8.94 15.37
C LYS A 57 -4.67 8.45 14.06
N ALA A 58 -5.14 7.30 13.59
CA ALA A 58 -4.67 6.70 12.34
C ALA A 58 -5.74 6.78 11.25
N VAL A 59 -5.30 6.90 10.00
CA VAL A 59 -6.15 6.91 8.80
C VAL A 59 -5.52 6.07 7.71
N ALA A 60 -6.34 5.35 6.94
CA ALA A 60 -5.91 4.65 5.74
C ALA A 60 -5.99 5.61 4.54
N GLU A 61 -4.92 5.68 3.77
CA GLU A 61 -4.81 6.54 2.59
C GLU A 61 -4.76 5.70 1.32
N VAL A 62 -5.55 6.10 0.31
CA VAL A 62 -5.50 5.50 -1.02
C VAL A 62 -4.22 5.95 -1.71
N THR A 63 -3.46 5.00 -2.22
CA THR A 63 -2.21 5.24 -2.96
C THR A 63 -2.14 4.34 -4.21
N GLY A 64 -1.08 4.47 -5.00
CA GLY A 64 -0.74 3.52 -6.05
C GLY A 64 -0.20 2.18 -5.54
N ALA A 65 -0.21 1.95 -4.22
CA ALA A 65 0.28 0.77 -3.52
C ALA A 65 1.82 0.67 -3.44
N SER A 66 2.37 -0.55 -3.48
CA SER A 66 3.68 -0.92 -2.93
C SER A 66 4.86 -0.01 -3.34
N VAL A 67 5.05 0.28 -4.62
CA VAL A 67 6.19 1.11 -5.08
C VAL A 67 6.03 2.56 -4.64
N GLU A 68 4.80 3.06 -4.64
CA GLU A 68 4.50 4.40 -4.14
C GLU A 68 4.66 4.46 -2.63
N ASN A 69 4.12 3.47 -1.89
CA ASN A 69 4.21 3.41 -0.43
C ASN A 69 5.65 3.38 0.09
N VAL A 70 6.56 2.64 -0.57
CA VAL A 70 8.01 2.69 -0.25
C VAL A 70 8.56 4.10 -0.38
N LYS A 71 8.18 4.84 -1.43
CA LYS A 71 8.66 6.21 -1.65
C LYS A 71 8.08 7.18 -0.63
N LEU A 72 6.79 7.05 -0.32
CA LEU A 72 6.10 7.90 0.66
C LEU A 72 6.66 7.68 2.06
N ALA A 73 6.84 6.42 2.47
CA ALA A 73 7.42 6.06 3.76
C ALA A 73 8.87 6.58 3.91
N HIS A 74 9.71 6.39 2.88
CA HIS A 74 11.08 6.91 2.88
C HIS A 74 11.15 8.42 3.03
N LYS A 75 10.21 9.16 2.46
CA LYS A 75 10.12 10.62 2.58
C LYS A 75 9.46 11.09 3.88
N GLY A 76 8.85 10.20 4.64
CA GLY A 76 8.03 10.54 5.80
C GLY A 76 6.67 11.14 5.44
N GLU A 77 6.22 11.00 4.20
CA GLU A 77 4.90 11.45 3.74
C GLU A 77 3.78 10.51 4.22
N THR A 78 4.07 9.24 4.45
CA THR A 78 3.26 8.30 5.25
C THR A 78 4.11 7.72 6.37
N VAL A 79 3.47 7.40 7.51
CA VAL A 79 4.17 6.76 8.64
C VAL A 79 4.37 5.27 8.37
N ILE A 80 3.38 4.63 7.78
CA ILE A 80 3.37 3.20 7.46
C ILE A 80 2.88 3.01 6.03
N GLY A 81 3.44 2.04 5.32
CA GLY A 81 3.00 1.62 4.00
C GLY A 81 2.79 0.11 3.93
N GLU A 82 1.69 -0.30 3.34
CA GLU A 82 1.47 -1.71 2.97
C GLU A 82 2.23 -1.99 1.68
N VAL A 83 3.15 -2.96 1.74
CA VAL A 83 4.14 -3.19 0.68
C VAL A 83 4.34 -4.68 0.46
N MET A 84 4.42 -5.11 -0.79
CA MET A 84 4.85 -6.46 -1.14
C MET A 84 6.33 -6.65 -0.83
N GLY A 85 6.72 -7.83 -0.37
CA GLY A 85 8.08 -8.12 0.09
C GLY A 85 9.16 -7.94 -0.99
N ASP A 86 8.87 -8.32 -2.23
CA ASP A 86 9.76 -8.12 -3.38
C ASP A 86 9.97 -6.64 -3.72
N VAL A 87 8.94 -5.81 -3.56
CA VAL A 87 9.02 -4.36 -3.74
C VAL A 87 9.80 -3.70 -2.60
N ALA A 88 9.62 -4.18 -1.35
CA ALA A 88 10.37 -3.70 -0.20
C ALA A 88 11.87 -3.98 -0.37
N ASP A 89 12.22 -5.22 -0.78
CA ASP A 89 13.61 -5.60 -1.08
C ASP A 89 14.20 -4.73 -2.21
N ALA A 90 13.45 -4.54 -3.30
CA ALA A 90 13.89 -3.68 -4.39
C ALA A 90 14.10 -2.22 -3.95
N GLY A 91 13.26 -1.70 -3.06
CA GLY A 91 13.38 -0.37 -2.47
C GLY A 91 14.64 -0.22 -1.63
N LEU A 92 14.89 -1.16 -0.73
CA LEU A 92 16.08 -1.19 0.13
C LEU A 92 17.38 -1.28 -0.67
N ASN A 93 17.38 -2.09 -1.74
CA ASN A 93 18.56 -2.30 -2.57
C ASN A 93 18.70 -1.30 -3.73
N GLY A 94 17.68 -0.49 -4.00
CA GLY A 94 17.68 0.48 -5.12
C GLY A 94 17.59 -0.19 -6.48
N THR A 95 16.93 -1.34 -6.59
CA THR A 95 16.77 -2.10 -7.84
C THR A 95 15.43 -1.85 -8.53
N GLY A 96 15.22 -2.43 -9.70
CA GLY A 96 13.95 -2.36 -10.42
C GLY A 96 13.45 -0.93 -10.64
N LYS A 97 12.25 -0.64 -10.17
CA LYS A 97 11.59 0.68 -10.31
C LYS A 97 12.29 1.80 -9.49
N PHE A 98 13.23 1.47 -8.62
CA PHE A 98 13.94 2.45 -7.78
C PHE A 98 15.24 2.96 -8.40
N LYS A 99 15.75 2.32 -9.47
CA LYS A 99 16.84 2.81 -10.36
C LYS A 99 18.09 3.32 -9.63
N GLY A 100 18.66 2.50 -8.75
CA GLY A 100 19.89 2.80 -8.01
C GLY A 100 19.69 3.69 -6.78
N LYS A 101 18.46 4.13 -6.48
CA LYS A 101 18.12 4.90 -5.28
C LYS A 101 17.62 3.96 -4.19
N LYS A 102 18.41 3.80 -3.13
CA LYS A 102 18.00 3.07 -1.93
C LYS A 102 16.99 3.89 -1.14
N HIS A 103 16.05 3.21 -0.53
CA HIS A 103 15.01 3.79 0.31
C HIS A 103 15.11 3.17 1.69
N ASP A 104 15.34 4.00 2.71
CA ASP A 104 15.43 3.57 4.09
C ASP A 104 14.01 3.33 4.63
N ILE A 105 13.64 2.06 4.72
CA ILE A 105 12.37 1.59 5.27
C ILE A 105 12.63 0.44 6.22
N LEU A 106 11.75 0.24 7.19
CA LEU A 106 11.80 -0.86 8.15
C LEU A 106 10.54 -1.70 8.04
N SER A 107 10.68 -3.02 8.18
CA SER A 107 9.54 -3.92 8.26
C SER A 107 9.02 -3.96 9.70
N MET A 108 7.71 -3.80 9.86
CA MET A 108 7.02 -3.93 11.15
C MET A 108 6.41 -5.33 11.33
N ALA A 109 5.75 -5.85 10.31
CA ALA A 109 5.05 -7.13 10.35
C ALA A 109 4.90 -7.71 8.94
N ILE A 110 4.70 -9.01 8.87
CA ILE A 110 4.26 -9.72 7.67
C ILE A 110 2.79 -10.07 7.87
N MET A 111 1.94 -9.65 6.91
CA MET A 111 0.50 -9.82 7.03
C MET A 111 0.01 -11.10 6.35
N TYR A 112 0.23 -11.23 5.05
CA TYR A 112 -0.22 -12.38 4.25
C TYR A 112 0.62 -12.49 2.94
N PRO A 113 0.65 -13.67 2.30
CA PRO A 113 1.29 -13.81 0.99
C PRO A 113 0.45 -13.19 -0.11
N ASN A 114 1.08 -12.49 -1.05
CA ASN A 114 0.45 -12.07 -2.30
C ASN A 114 0.67 -13.11 -3.38
N LEU A 115 -0.43 -13.56 -3.99
CA LEU A 115 -0.41 -14.51 -5.10
C LEU A 115 -0.73 -13.79 -6.40
N LEU A 116 0.08 -14.01 -7.43
CA LEU A 116 -0.18 -13.45 -8.75
C LEU A 116 -1.31 -14.24 -9.42
N GLN A 117 -2.41 -13.56 -9.70
CA GLN A 117 -3.57 -14.07 -10.42
C GLN A 117 -3.58 -13.46 -11.81
N ILE A 118 -3.54 -14.30 -12.85
CA ILE A 118 -3.65 -13.88 -14.25
C ILE A 118 -5.00 -14.37 -14.75
N VAL A 119 -5.88 -13.44 -15.07
CA VAL A 119 -7.29 -13.69 -15.36
C VAL A 119 -7.62 -13.27 -16.78
N THR A 120 -8.33 -14.13 -17.49
CA THR A 120 -8.89 -13.85 -18.82
C THR A 120 -10.31 -14.43 -18.92
N LEU A 121 -11.12 -13.92 -19.82
CA LEU A 121 -12.43 -14.45 -20.10
C LEU A 121 -12.31 -15.57 -21.15
N LYS A 122 -13.14 -16.62 -21.02
CA LYS A 122 -13.18 -17.75 -21.99
C LYS A 122 -13.32 -17.28 -23.44
N LYS A 123 -14.08 -16.19 -23.67
CA LYS A 123 -14.31 -15.61 -25.02
C LYS A 123 -13.05 -15.03 -25.66
N SER A 124 -11.98 -14.73 -24.88
CA SER A 124 -10.72 -14.18 -25.44
C SER A 124 -9.91 -15.23 -26.20
N GLY A 125 -10.14 -16.51 -25.93
CA GLY A 125 -9.36 -17.62 -26.48
C GLY A 125 -7.94 -17.76 -25.92
N ILE A 126 -7.55 -16.93 -24.94
CA ILE A 126 -6.24 -17.02 -24.29
C ILE A 126 -6.25 -18.22 -23.33
N THR A 127 -5.36 -19.18 -23.56
CA THR A 127 -5.23 -20.42 -22.78
C THR A 127 -3.84 -20.54 -22.14
N ASN A 128 -2.88 -19.75 -22.58
CA ASN A 128 -1.55 -19.66 -21.99
C ASN A 128 -1.02 -18.23 -22.06
N ILE A 129 -0.01 -17.94 -21.26
CA ILE A 129 0.52 -16.58 -21.08
C ILE A 129 1.27 -16.06 -22.32
N GLU A 130 1.83 -16.92 -23.14
CA GLU A 130 2.57 -16.50 -24.34
C GLU A 130 1.67 -15.82 -25.39
N GLN A 131 0.35 -16.10 -25.32
CA GLN A 131 -0.65 -15.55 -26.23
C GLN A 131 -1.03 -14.10 -25.93
N ILE A 132 -0.42 -13.46 -24.95
CA ILE A 132 -0.66 -12.03 -24.63
C ILE A 132 -0.01 -11.09 -25.62
N LYS A 133 0.92 -11.55 -26.44
CA LYS A 133 1.57 -10.72 -27.49
C LYS A 133 0.53 -10.11 -28.43
N GLY A 134 0.59 -8.79 -28.58
CA GLY A 134 -0.36 -8.01 -29.38
C GLY A 134 -1.72 -7.77 -28.71
N ARG A 135 -1.97 -8.29 -27.51
CA ARG A 135 -3.25 -8.16 -26.81
C ARG A 135 -3.32 -6.90 -25.95
N ASN A 136 -4.54 -6.49 -25.64
CA ASN A 136 -4.81 -5.45 -24.64
C ASN A 136 -4.90 -6.08 -23.26
N ILE A 137 -4.05 -5.68 -22.35
CA ILE A 137 -4.01 -6.23 -20.99
C ILE A 137 -4.00 -5.12 -19.93
N SER A 138 -4.16 -5.49 -18.69
CA SER A 138 -3.82 -4.65 -17.53
C SER A 138 -2.92 -5.41 -16.57
N SER A 139 -1.70 -4.92 -16.42
CA SER A 139 -0.70 -5.50 -15.50
C SER A 139 -0.79 -4.94 -14.08
N GLY A 140 -1.79 -4.12 -13.77
CA GLY A 140 -1.97 -3.39 -12.52
C GLY A 140 -1.59 -1.91 -12.63
N SER A 141 -2.09 -1.11 -11.68
CA SER A 141 -1.91 0.36 -11.71
C SER A 141 -0.45 0.78 -11.66
N PRO A 142 -0.13 1.98 -12.21
CA PRO A 142 1.20 2.56 -12.05
C PRO A 142 1.59 2.68 -10.57
N GLY A 143 2.81 2.30 -10.23
CA GLY A 143 3.28 2.35 -8.84
C GLY A 143 2.83 1.18 -7.95
N SER A 144 2.04 0.23 -8.48
CA SER A 144 1.61 -0.93 -7.72
C SER A 144 2.66 -2.04 -7.67
N GLY A 145 2.59 -2.86 -6.62
CA GLY A 145 3.36 -4.10 -6.52
C GLY A 145 2.91 -5.13 -7.57
N THR A 146 1.63 -5.11 -7.95
CA THR A 146 1.08 -5.97 -9.00
C THR A 146 1.77 -5.73 -10.34
N ASN A 147 1.89 -4.46 -10.78
CA ASN A 147 2.63 -4.12 -11.99
C ASN A 147 4.11 -4.50 -11.88
N PHE A 148 4.72 -4.28 -10.71
CA PHE A 148 6.12 -4.67 -10.47
C PHE A 148 6.33 -6.19 -10.63
N MET A 149 5.49 -6.99 -10.00
CA MET A 149 5.55 -8.46 -10.07
C MET A 149 5.20 -8.98 -11.48
N ALA A 150 4.16 -8.43 -12.12
CA ALA A 150 3.76 -8.82 -13.48
C ALA A 150 4.91 -8.62 -14.48
N GLU A 151 5.56 -7.45 -14.48
CA GLU A 151 6.71 -7.18 -15.33
C GLU A 151 7.86 -8.16 -15.08
N ALA A 152 8.14 -8.48 -13.81
CA ALA A 152 9.19 -9.44 -13.46
C ALA A 152 8.86 -10.86 -13.97
N VAL A 153 7.62 -11.32 -13.80
CA VAL A 153 7.16 -12.64 -14.28
C VAL A 153 7.17 -12.70 -15.81
N PHE A 154 6.65 -11.69 -16.49
CA PHE A 154 6.63 -11.66 -17.95
C PHE A 154 8.05 -11.69 -18.53
N LYS A 155 8.96 -10.90 -17.94
CA LYS A 155 10.37 -10.92 -18.32
C LYS A 155 11.01 -12.29 -18.09
N ALA A 156 10.74 -12.95 -16.97
CA ALA A 156 11.27 -14.30 -16.68
C ALA A 156 10.75 -15.35 -17.66
N LEU A 157 9.54 -15.16 -18.21
CA LEU A 157 8.93 -16.00 -19.24
C LEU A 157 9.37 -15.62 -20.67
N GLY A 158 10.30 -14.66 -20.83
CA GLY A 158 10.76 -14.22 -22.14
C GLY A 158 9.72 -13.43 -22.95
N ILE A 159 8.75 -12.80 -22.28
CA ILE A 159 7.73 -11.95 -22.90
C ILE A 159 8.21 -10.50 -22.82
N PRO A 160 8.52 -9.84 -23.95
CA PRO A 160 8.94 -8.44 -23.95
C PRO A 160 7.81 -7.52 -23.48
N LEU A 161 8.14 -6.51 -22.67
CA LEU A 161 7.15 -5.60 -22.09
C LEU A 161 6.49 -4.67 -23.13
N ASP A 162 7.06 -4.55 -24.31
CA ASP A 162 6.55 -3.81 -25.46
C ASP A 162 5.78 -4.69 -26.47
N SER A 163 5.64 -5.99 -26.17
CA SER A 163 4.95 -6.93 -27.04
C SER A 163 3.43 -6.97 -26.86
N TYR A 164 2.88 -6.21 -25.92
CA TYR A 164 1.43 -6.11 -25.62
C TYR A 164 1.05 -4.66 -25.27
N ASN A 165 -0.26 -4.36 -25.33
CA ASN A 165 -0.79 -3.05 -24.98
C ASN A 165 -1.21 -3.06 -23.51
N ASP A 166 -0.48 -2.38 -22.63
CA ASP A 166 -0.75 -2.36 -21.19
C ASP A 166 -1.50 -1.11 -20.75
N SER A 167 -2.75 -1.26 -20.35
CA SER A 167 -3.61 -0.17 -19.87
C SER A 167 -3.33 0.27 -18.44
N ARG A 168 -2.63 -0.54 -17.65
CA ARG A 168 -2.20 -0.23 -16.27
C ARG A 168 -3.32 0.29 -15.37
N LEU A 169 -4.41 -0.45 -15.30
CA LEU A 169 -5.61 -0.08 -14.55
C LEU A 169 -5.56 -0.57 -13.09
N SER A 170 -6.34 0.07 -12.23
CA SER A 170 -6.63 -0.44 -10.89
C SER A 170 -7.40 -1.76 -10.96
N PHE A 171 -7.52 -2.47 -9.83
CA PHE A 171 -8.22 -3.76 -9.80
C PHE A 171 -9.68 -3.64 -10.25
N THR A 172 -10.38 -2.62 -9.76
CA THR A 172 -11.78 -2.37 -10.14
C THR A 172 -11.90 -2.02 -11.62
N GLU A 173 -11.05 -1.13 -12.13
CA GLU A 173 -11.04 -0.76 -13.54
C GLU A 173 -10.70 -1.94 -14.44
N SER A 174 -9.71 -2.78 -14.05
CA SER A 174 -9.34 -4.00 -14.78
C SER A 174 -10.49 -4.99 -14.86
N ALA A 175 -11.23 -5.18 -13.75
CA ALA A 175 -12.41 -6.05 -13.75
C ALA A 175 -13.53 -5.54 -14.67
N ASN A 176 -13.77 -4.22 -14.67
CA ASN A 176 -14.72 -3.61 -15.59
C ASN A 176 -14.26 -3.72 -17.04
N ALA A 177 -13.00 -3.39 -17.33
CA ALA A 177 -12.41 -3.46 -18.66
C ALA A 177 -12.44 -4.89 -19.25
N LEU A 178 -12.20 -5.92 -18.41
CA LEU A 178 -12.39 -7.32 -18.83
C LEU A 178 -13.85 -7.63 -19.19
N ARG A 179 -14.80 -7.19 -18.38
CA ARG A 179 -16.24 -7.41 -18.61
C ARG A 179 -16.68 -6.74 -19.92
N ASP A 180 -16.24 -5.51 -20.13
CA ASP A 180 -16.56 -4.70 -21.30
C ASP A 180 -15.79 -5.13 -22.57
N GLY A 181 -14.75 -5.96 -22.42
CA GLY A 181 -13.92 -6.47 -23.51
C GLY A 181 -12.90 -5.46 -24.04
N THR A 182 -12.62 -4.37 -23.30
CA THR A 182 -11.57 -3.39 -23.66
C THR A 182 -10.17 -3.89 -23.37
N ILE A 183 -10.04 -4.83 -22.41
CA ILE A 183 -8.85 -5.65 -22.23
C ILE A 183 -9.22 -7.15 -22.31
N GLU A 184 -8.26 -7.98 -22.64
CA GLU A 184 -8.43 -9.43 -22.82
C GLU A 184 -7.83 -10.23 -21.67
N LEU A 185 -6.94 -9.60 -20.88
CA LEU A 185 -6.27 -10.19 -19.72
C LEU A 185 -6.02 -9.13 -18.66
N GLY A 186 -6.24 -9.49 -17.41
CA GLY A 186 -5.90 -8.67 -16.26
C GLY A 186 -5.04 -9.42 -15.25
N VAL A 187 -4.19 -8.70 -14.53
CA VAL A 187 -3.32 -9.24 -13.50
C VAL A 187 -3.70 -8.67 -12.14
N TRP A 188 -3.84 -9.54 -11.16
CA TRP A 188 -4.04 -9.19 -9.75
C TRP A 188 -2.95 -9.85 -8.90
N SER A 189 -2.45 -9.13 -7.91
CA SER A 189 -1.62 -9.66 -6.85
C SER A 189 -2.37 -9.45 -5.54
N VAL A 190 -2.95 -10.51 -5.03
CA VAL A 190 -3.85 -10.47 -3.87
C VAL A 190 -3.54 -11.63 -2.93
N GLY A 191 -3.98 -11.51 -1.68
CA GLY A 191 -3.98 -12.61 -0.73
C GLY A 191 -4.91 -13.75 -1.15
N PRO A 192 -4.87 -14.88 -0.45
CA PRO A 192 -5.77 -16.02 -0.68
C PRO A 192 -7.23 -15.67 -0.34
#